data_1569759acbaede95e7f7416955d21d92
#
_entry.id   1569759acbaede95e7f7416955d21d92
#
_cell.length_a   1.000
_cell.length_b   1.000
_cell.length_c   1.000
_cell.angle_alpha   90.00
_cell.angle_beta   90.00
_cell.angle_gamma   90.00
#
_symmetry.space_group_name_H-M   'P 1'
#
loop_
_entity.id
_entity.type
_entity.pdbx_description
1 polymer ?
#
loop_
_entity_poly.entity_id
_entity_poly.type
_entity_poly.pdbx_seq_one_letter_code
_entity_poly.pdbx_strand_id
1 'polypeptide(L)'
;YHKKLININIFILIYNNIIICELMRKSELKSKLSELAFDVTQNSATEPPFTGEFFNFFEEGIYKCICCGSKLFSSEHKFKSASGWPSFSSTINKHAIEEINDNSFGMIRIEVICSHCKAHLGHLFDDGPAPTQLRYCINSVALSFVKND
;
A
#
# COMPACT_ATOMS: atom_id res chain seq x y z
N TYR A 1 -41.18 20.08 -1.56
CA TYR A 1 -40.94 19.00 -2.53
C TYR A 1 -39.74 19.34 -3.45
N HIS A 2 -39.70 20.52 -4.05
CA HIS A 2 -38.61 20.92 -5.00
C HIS A 2 -37.20 20.95 -4.39
N LYS A 3 -37.03 21.41 -3.16
CA LYS A 3 -35.69 21.43 -2.49
C LYS A 3 -35.13 20.02 -2.22
N LYS A 4 -36.00 19.04 -1.97
CA LYS A 4 -35.59 17.64 -1.72
C LYS A 4 -35.14 16.93 -3.01
N LEU A 5 -35.79 17.22 -4.13
CA LEU A 5 -35.45 16.66 -5.47
C LEU A 5 -34.13 17.26 -6.01
N ILE A 6 -33.88 18.55 -5.77
CA ILE A 6 -32.62 19.21 -6.18
C ILE A 6 -31.42 18.63 -5.40
N ASN A 7 -31.58 18.36 -4.10
CA ASN A 7 -30.52 17.74 -3.29
C ASN A 7 -30.22 16.31 -3.73
N ILE A 8 -31.22 15.52 -4.11
CA ILE A 8 -31.04 14.15 -4.60
C ILE A 8 -30.27 14.15 -5.93
N ASN A 9 -30.62 15.04 -6.86
CA ASN A 9 -29.96 15.13 -8.15
C ASN A 9 -28.49 15.59 -8.03
N ILE A 10 -28.19 16.52 -7.14
CA ILE A 10 -26.82 16.97 -6.86
C ILE A 10 -26.02 15.82 -6.23
N PHE A 11 -26.61 15.06 -5.30
CA PHE A 11 -25.97 13.93 -4.66
C PHE A 11 -25.61 12.81 -5.67
N ILE A 12 -26.55 12.51 -6.57
CA ILE A 12 -26.32 11.51 -7.65
C ILE A 12 -25.21 12.00 -8.61
N LEU A 13 -25.19 13.28 -8.94
CA LEU A 13 -24.17 13.85 -9.83
C LEU A 13 -22.77 13.78 -9.20
N ILE A 14 -22.64 14.14 -7.93
CA ILE A 14 -21.40 14.03 -7.18
C ILE A 14 -20.93 12.57 -7.07
N TYR A 15 -21.84 11.66 -6.75
CA TYR A 15 -21.56 10.21 -6.65
C TYR A 15 -21.07 9.64 -7.98
N ASN A 16 -21.73 9.98 -9.08
CA ASN A 16 -21.31 9.55 -10.43
C ASN A 16 -19.93 10.11 -10.81
N ASN A 17 -19.64 11.37 -10.48
CA ASN A 17 -18.33 11.97 -10.73
C ASN A 17 -17.20 11.28 -9.93
N ILE A 18 -17.48 10.91 -8.67
CA ILE A 18 -16.52 10.17 -7.84
C ILE A 18 -16.22 8.79 -8.45
N ILE A 19 -17.26 8.06 -8.86
CA ILE A 19 -17.10 6.74 -9.51
C ILE A 19 -16.31 6.86 -10.81
N ILE A 20 -16.61 7.84 -11.65
CA ILE A 20 -15.90 8.06 -12.91
C ILE A 20 -14.43 8.37 -12.64
N CYS A 21 -14.13 9.23 -11.69
CA CYS A 21 -12.76 9.58 -11.31
C CYS A 21 -11.98 8.34 -10.81
N GLU A 22 -12.61 7.49 -10.01
CA GLU A 22 -11.99 6.25 -9.52
C GLU A 22 -11.75 5.24 -10.65
N LEU A 23 -12.69 5.08 -11.57
CA LEU A 23 -12.53 4.22 -12.75
C LEU A 23 -11.39 4.71 -13.66
N MET A 24 -11.29 6.02 -13.89
CA MET A 24 -10.22 6.63 -14.67
C MET A 24 -8.86 6.39 -14.00
N ARG A 25 -8.76 6.58 -12.69
CA ARG A 25 -7.54 6.31 -11.93
C ARG A 25 -7.11 4.84 -12.01
N LYS A 26 -8.05 3.90 -11.84
CA LYS A 26 -7.76 2.47 -12.00
C LYS A 26 -7.30 2.11 -13.41
N SER A 27 -7.93 2.68 -14.43
CA SER A 27 -7.52 2.48 -15.83
C SER A 27 -6.10 3.00 -16.08
N GLU A 28 -5.75 4.16 -15.55
CA GLU A 28 -4.41 4.73 -15.65
C GLU A 28 -3.37 3.85 -14.93
N LEU A 29 -3.64 3.40 -13.72
CA LEU A 29 -2.75 2.48 -12.99
C LEU A 29 -2.57 1.16 -13.74
N LYS A 30 -3.63 0.60 -14.31
CA LYS A 30 -3.56 -0.62 -15.10
C LYS A 30 -2.67 -0.50 -16.33
N SER A 31 -2.58 0.69 -16.93
CA SER A 31 -1.68 0.94 -18.07
C SER A 31 -0.21 1.18 -17.66
N LYS A 32 0.04 1.61 -16.43
CA LYS A 32 1.38 1.99 -15.94
C LYS A 32 2.07 0.89 -15.13
N LEU A 33 1.31 0.05 -14.44
CA LEU A 33 1.83 -0.98 -13.55
C LEU A 33 1.90 -2.33 -14.27
N SER A 34 2.80 -3.20 -13.79
CA SER A 34 2.72 -4.63 -14.15
C SER A 34 1.40 -5.22 -13.64
N GLU A 35 0.95 -6.32 -14.26
CA GLU A 35 -0.27 -7.02 -13.84
C GLU A 35 -0.21 -7.39 -12.35
N LEU A 36 0.92 -7.94 -11.89
CA LEU A 36 1.12 -8.29 -10.48
C LEU A 36 1.07 -7.07 -9.55
N ALA A 37 1.73 -5.96 -9.92
CA ALA A 37 1.71 -4.74 -9.12
C ALA A 37 0.30 -4.15 -9.05
N PHE A 38 -0.46 -4.20 -10.13
CA PHE A 38 -1.85 -3.77 -10.15
C PHE A 38 -2.71 -4.65 -9.24
N ASP A 39 -2.60 -5.98 -9.35
CA ASP A 39 -3.39 -6.91 -8.54
C ASP A 39 -3.06 -6.80 -7.04
N VAL A 40 -1.79 -6.66 -6.69
CA VAL A 40 -1.37 -6.44 -5.30
C VAL A 40 -1.96 -5.14 -4.77
N THR A 41 -1.76 -4.04 -5.46
CA THR A 41 -2.12 -2.70 -4.95
C THR A 41 -3.60 -2.38 -5.02
N GLN A 42 -4.35 -2.93 -5.99
CA GLN A 42 -5.75 -2.60 -6.24
C GLN A 42 -6.73 -3.72 -5.87
N ASN A 43 -6.28 -4.97 -5.82
CA ASN A 43 -7.11 -6.15 -5.53
C ASN A 43 -6.65 -6.90 -4.27
N SER A 44 -5.73 -6.34 -3.48
CA SER A 44 -5.20 -6.92 -2.24
C SER A 44 -4.59 -8.32 -2.43
N ALA A 45 -4.01 -8.57 -3.62
CA ALA A 45 -3.25 -9.78 -3.86
C ALA A 45 -1.89 -9.75 -3.11
N THR A 46 -1.22 -10.89 -3.05
CA THR A 46 0.11 -11.03 -2.46
C THR A 46 1.07 -11.58 -3.51
N GLU A 47 2.23 -10.95 -3.67
CA GLU A 47 3.29 -11.50 -4.54
C GLU A 47 3.83 -12.81 -3.96
N PRO A 48 4.36 -13.74 -4.78
CA PRO A 48 5.02 -14.94 -4.26
C PRO A 48 6.21 -14.58 -3.38
N PRO A 49 6.45 -15.34 -2.29
CA PRO A 49 7.59 -15.08 -1.40
C PRO A 49 8.93 -15.28 -2.13
N PHE A 50 9.95 -14.53 -1.74
CA PHE A 50 11.32 -14.59 -2.25
C PHE A 50 11.50 -14.18 -3.72
N THR A 51 10.48 -13.61 -4.37
CA THR A 51 10.52 -13.22 -5.79
C THR A 51 10.71 -11.72 -6.00
N GLY A 52 10.43 -10.90 -4.99
CA GLY A 52 10.41 -9.45 -5.13
C GLY A 52 11.81 -8.84 -5.18
N GLU A 53 12.00 -7.83 -6.03
CA GLU A 53 13.25 -7.09 -6.22
C GLU A 53 13.83 -6.58 -4.90
N PHE A 54 12.98 -6.06 -4.02
CA PHE A 54 13.44 -5.43 -2.78
C PHE A 54 13.56 -6.38 -1.59
N PHE A 55 13.31 -7.68 -1.76
CA PHE A 55 13.48 -8.65 -0.67
C PHE A 55 14.92 -8.65 -0.14
N ASN A 56 15.91 -8.87 -1.01
CA ASN A 56 17.34 -8.88 -0.67
C ASN A 56 18.07 -7.58 -1.07
N PHE A 57 17.37 -6.47 -1.14
CA PHE A 57 17.90 -5.18 -1.53
C PHE A 57 18.11 -4.29 -0.30
N PHE A 58 19.33 -3.82 -0.03
CA PHE A 58 19.70 -3.05 1.17
C PHE A 58 20.52 -1.79 0.85
N GLU A 59 20.31 -1.18 -0.31
CA GLU A 59 20.88 0.14 -0.60
C GLU A 59 20.19 1.23 0.23
N GLU A 60 20.95 2.30 0.52
CA GLU A 60 20.45 3.45 1.27
C GLU A 60 19.50 4.30 0.43
N GLY A 61 18.30 4.51 0.93
CA GLY A 61 17.29 5.27 0.21
C GLY A 61 15.89 5.17 0.80
N ILE A 62 14.94 5.64 0.02
CA ILE A 62 13.53 5.76 0.39
C ILE A 62 12.68 4.87 -0.49
N TYR A 63 11.83 4.07 0.14
CA TYR A 63 10.80 3.26 -0.51
C TYR A 63 9.51 4.07 -0.58
N LYS A 64 8.96 4.17 -1.79
CA LYS A 64 7.75 4.95 -2.11
C LYS A 64 6.63 4.04 -2.60
N CYS A 65 5.40 4.49 -2.47
CA CYS A 65 4.25 3.84 -3.08
C CYS A 65 4.37 3.85 -4.60
N ILE A 66 4.28 2.67 -5.23
CA ILE A 66 4.36 2.54 -6.69
C ILE A 66 3.21 3.27 -7.42
N CYS A 67 2.05 3.42 -6.75
CA CYS A 67 0.87 4.02 -7.33
C CYS A 67 0.88 5.56 -7.29
N CYS A 68 1.33 6.17 -6.21
CA CYS A 68 1.22 7.62 -5.99
C CYS A 68 2.54 8.34 -5.69
N GLY A 69 3.63 7.59 -5.48
CA GLY A 69 4.96 8.16 -5.18
C GLY A 69 5.15 8.68 -3.75
N SER A 70 4.17 8.50 -2.87
CA SER A 70 4.30 8.91 -1.45
C SER A 70 5.41 8.11 -0.77
N LYS A 71 6.23 8.78 0.04
CA LYS A 71 7.29 8.15 0.83
C LYS A 71 6.68 7.29 1.93
N LEU A 72 7.09 6.02 2.02
CA LEU A 72 6.51 5.04 2.94
C LEU A 72 7.51 4.56 4.00
N PHE A 73 8.69 4.13 3.56
CA PHE A 73 9.71 3.54 4.43
C PHE A 73 11.11 4.07 4.08
N SER A 74 12.00 4.02 5.07
CA SER A 74 13.44 4.28 4.89
C SER A 74 14.22 2.97 4.96
N SER A 75 15.31 2.89 4.22
CA SER A 75 16.29 1.79 4.32
C SER A 75 16.85 1.59 5.73
N GLU A 76 16.89 2.65 6.55
CA GLU A 76 17.33 2.61 7.95
C GLU A 76 16.48 1.65 8.81
N HIS A 77 15.21 1.47 8.46
CA HIS A 77 14.29 0.60 9.17
C HIS A 77 14.11 -0.76 8.51
N LYS A 78 14.77 -1.00 7.35
CA LYS A 78 14.72 -2.28 6.67
C LYS A 78 15.63 -3.29 7.34
N PHE A 79 15.14 -4.51 7.53
CA PHE A 79 15.91 -5.58 8.14
C PHE A 79 15.74 -6.91 7.40
N LYS A 80 16.71 -7.81 7.56
CA LYS A 80 16.65 -9.16 7.01
C LYS A 80 15.63 -9.99 7.77
N SER A 81 14.68 -10.56 7.06
CA SER A 81 13.62 -11.41 7.59
C SER A 81 13.55 -12.70 6.77
N ALA A 82 13.15 -13.79 7.40
CA ALA A 82 12.91 -15.08 6.73
C ALA A 82 11.52 -15.14 6.07
N SER A 83 10.76 -14.05 6.07
CA SER A 83 9.37 -14.04 5.59
C SER A 83 9.23 -14.23 4.08
N GLY A 84 10.23 -13.83 3.30
CA GLY A 84 10.19 -13.84 1.84
C GLY A 84 9.75 -12.52 1.20
N TRP A 85 9.46 -11.49 2.01
CA TRP A 85 9.07 -10.15 1.59
C TRP A 85 9.94 -9.08 2.24
N PRO A 86 10.08 -7.89 1.62
CA PRO A 86 10.69 -6.73 2.26
C PRO A 86 10.07 -6.46 3.63
N SER A 87 10.90 -6.32 4.65
CA SER A 87 10.45 -6.15 6.05
C SER A 87 11.05 -4.89 6.65
N PHE A 88 10.21 -4.08 7.29
CA PHE A 88 10.59 -2.82 7.92
C PHE A 88 10.10 -2.79 9.37
N SER A 89 10.91 -2.23 10.27
CA SER A 89 10.56 -2.10 11.70
C SER A 89 9.78 -0.83 12.02
N SER A 90 9.75 0.13 11.11
CA SER A 90 9.03 1.40 11.26
C SER A 90 8.69 2.01 9.90
N THR A 91 7.68 2.84 9.86
CA THR A 91 7.34 3.70 8.72
C THR A 91 8.19 4.96 8.69
N ILE A 92 8.24 5.68 7.58
CA ILE A 92 8.99 6.93 7.47
C ILE A 92 8.43 8.03 8.40
N ASN A 93 7.13 8.00 8.63
CA ASN A 93 6.43 8.80 9.62
C ASN A 93 5.05 8.18 9.91
N LYS A 94 4.40 8.61 11.00
CA LYS A 94 3.12 8.07 11.46
C LYS A 94 1.93 8.27 10.50
N HIS A 95 2.06 9.12 9.48
CA HIS A 95 1.01 9.44 8.51
C HIS A 95 1.23 8.78 7.14
N ALA A 96 2.30 7.99 6.99
CA ALA A 96 2.64 7.38 5.70
C ALA A 96 1.68 6.27 5.31
N ILE A 97 1.18 5.52 6.28
CA ILE A 97 0.29 4.36 6.07
C ILE A 97 -0.96 4.44 6.95
N GLU A 98 -1.94 3.63 6.62
CA GLU A 98 -3.08 3.29 7.49
C GLU A 98 -3.09 1.79 7.76
N GLU A 99 -3.57 1.43 8.93
CA GLU A 99 -3.72 0.07 9.40
C GLU A 99 -5.20 -0.29 9.45
N ILE A 100 -5.57 -1.41 8.85
CA ILE A 100 -6.96 -1.88 8.75
C ILE A 100 -7.05 -3.33 9.22
N ASN A 101 -8.09 -3.66 9.99
CA ASN A 101 -8.34 -5.04 10.37
C ASN A 101 -8.67 -5.88 9.13
N ASP A 102 -7.92 -6.96 8.92
CA ASP A 102 -8.11 -7.93 7.86
C ASP A 102 -8.46 -9.29 8.45
N ASN A 103 -9.72 -9.70 8.27
CA ASN A 103 -10.24 -10.99 8.72
C ASN A 103 -10.41 -12.00 7.56
N SER A 104 -9.78 -11.75 6.42
CA SER A 104 -9.85 -12.64 5.26
C SER A 104 -9.13 -13.97 5.51
N PHE A 105 -9.51 -15.00 4.76
CA PHE A 105 -8.93 -16.36 4.82
C PHE A 105 -8.94 -17.01 6.22
N GLY A 106 -9.87 -16.64 7.10
CA GLY A 106 -9.96 -17.15 8.47
C GLY A 106 -8.82 -16.71 9.39
N MET A 107 -8.02 -15.73 8.99
CA MET A 107 -6.93 -15.14 9.76
C MET A 107 -7.36 -13.80 10.35
N ILE A 108 -6.74 -13.44 11.49
CA ILE A 108 -6.86 -12.08 12.06
C ILE A 108 -5.52 -11.41 11.85
N ARG A 109 -5.47 -10.43 10.95
CA ARG A 109 -4.25 -9.69 10.60
C ARG A 109 -4.54 -8.19 10.56
N ILE A 110 -3.48 -7.40 10.48
CA ILE A 110 -3.56 -5.95 10.23
C ILE A 110 -3.02 -5.71 8.82
N GLU A 111 -3.89 -5.28 7.91
CA GLU A 111 -3.53 -4.83 6.58
C GLU A 111 -2.87 -3.45 6.65
N VAL A 112 -1.82 -3.26 5.86
CA VAL A 112 -1.13 -1.98 5.69
C VAL A 112 -1.44 -1.43 4.31
N ILE A 113 -1.99 -0.23 4.26
CA ILE A 113 -2.29 0.50 3.02
C ILE A 113 -1.60 1.86 2.99
N CYS A 114 -1.37 2.37 1.78
CA CYS A 114 -0.89 3.75 1.60
C CYS A 114 -1.96 4.75 2.06
N SER A 115 -1.63 5.66 2.98
CA SER A 115 -2.60 6.63 3.49
C SER A 115 -3.11 7.59 2.41
N HIS A 116 -2.27 7.90 1.40
CA HIS A 116 -2.60 8.84 0.35
C HIS A 116 -3.53 8.26 -0.72
N CYS A 117 -3.20 7.10 -1.30
CA CYS A 117 -3.95 6.53 -2.42
C CYS A 117 -4.71 5.24 -2.09
N LYS A 118 -4.63 4.76 -0.85
CA LYS A 118 -5.27 3.54 -0.35
C LYS A 118 -4.81 2.23 -1.03
N ALA A 119 -3.70 2.26 -1.75
CA ALA A 119 -3.12 1.06 -2.32
C ALA A 119 -2.76 0.05 -1.22
N HIS A 120 -3.10 -1.22 -1.43
CA HIS A 120 -2.65 -2.31 -0.56
C HIS A 120 -1.13 -2.46 -0.65
N LEU A 121 -0.46 -2.56 0.49
CA LEU A 121 0.99 -2.69 0.60
C LEU A 121 1.41 -4.05 1.15
N GLY A 122 0.75 -4.52 2.19
CA GLY A 122 1.08 -5.74 2.89
C GLY A 122 0.37 -5.85 4.24
N HIS A 123 1.06 -6.43 5.23
CA HIS A 123 0.50 -6.64 6.57
C HIS A 123 1.53 -6.29 7.66
N LEU A 124 1.01 -5.98 8.84
CA LEU A 124 1.79 -5.71 10.05
C LEU A 124 1.76 -6.91 10.98
N PHE A 125 2.93 -7.25 11.53
CA PHE A 125 3.14 -8.30 12.53
C PHE A 125 3.89 -7.75 13.74
N ASP A 126 3.79 -8.43 14.88
CA ASP A 126 4.42 -8.09 16.15
C ASP A 126 5.68 -8.93 16.48
N ASP A 127 6.31 -9.48 15.44
CA ASP A 127 7.48 -10.34 15.50
C ASP A 127 8.74 -9.69 14.92
N GLY A 128 8.79 -8.36 14.91
CA GLY A 128 9.93 -7.58 14.41
C GLY A 128 11.02 -7.36 15.45
N PRO A 129 12.11 -6.66 15.08
CA PRO A 129 13.22 -6.37 15.99
C PRO A 129 12.88 -5.25 16.98
N ALA A 130 13.61 -5.22 18.10
CA ALA A 130 13.59 -4.07 19.01
C ALA A 130 14.07 -2.79 18.27
N PRO A 131 13.64 -1.59 18.68
CA PRO A 131 12.79 -1.29 19.83
C PRO A 131 11.29 -1.44 19.58
N THR A 132 10.83 -1.41 18.31
CA THR A 132 9.40 -1.39 17.98
C THR A 132 8.73 -2.75 18.13
N GLN A 133 9.47 -3.84 17.92
CA GLN A 133 8.96 -5.21 17.80
C GLN A 133 7.95 -5.38 16.66
N LEU A 134 7.86 -4.41 15.75
CA LEU A 134 6.97 -4.42 14.61
C LEU A 134 7.69 -4.92 13.35
N ARG A 135 6.96 -5.64 12.52
CA ARG A 135 7.39 -6.04 11.17
C ARG A 135 6.30 -5.68 10.17
N TYR A 136 6.55 -4.61 9.42
CA TYR A 136 5.78 -4.28 8.22
C TYR A 136 6.28 -5.18 7.09
N CYS A 137 5.49 -6.18 6.74
CA CYS A 137 5.77 -7.15 5.69
C CYS A 137 5.11 -6.66 4.39
N ILE A 138 5.91 -6.13 3.49
CA ILE A 138 5.43 -5.34 2.36
C ILE A 138 5.74 -6.04 1.05
N ASN A 139 4.76 -6.05 0.12
CA ASN A 139 4.96 -6.55 -1.23
C ASN A 139 5.97 -5.66 -1.97
N SER A 140 7.01 -6.26 -2.52
CA SER A 140 8.05 -5.56 -3.28
C SER A 140 7.46 -4.79 -4.47
N VAL A 141 6.50 -5.40 -5.19
CA VAL A 141 5.85 -4.79 -6.37
C VAL A 141 4.96 -3.59 -6.02
N ALA A 142 4.61 -3.40 -4.75
CA ALA A 142 3.88 -2.22 -4.27
C ALA A 142 4.80 -1.00 -4.03
N LEU A 143 6.11 -1.18 -4.16
CA LEU A 143 7.13 -0.19 -3.85
C LEU A 143 7.90 0.25 -5.11
N SER A 144 8.39 1.48 -5.07
CA SER A 144 9.51 1.97 -5.86
C SER A 144 10.61 2.47 -4.92
N PHE A 145 11.83 2.57 -5.40
CA PHE A 145 12.98 2.97 -4.60
C PHE A 145 13.66 4.20 -5.19
N VAL A 146 14.08 5.11 -4.32
CA VAL A 146 14.92 6.27 -4.66
C VAL A 146 16.13 6.27 -3.74
N LYS A 147 17.32 6.17 -4.33
CA LYS A 147 18.59 6.23 -3.60
C LYS A 147 18.76 7.59 -2.94
N ASN A 148 19.37 7.62 -1.75
CA ASN A 148 19.83 8.87 -1.16
C ASN A 148 21.00 9.42 -1.99
N ASP A 149 21.03 10.75 -2.15
CA ASP A 149 22.12 11.46 -2.81
C ASP A 149 23.40 11.43 -1.97
#